data_f653d1a22969150e2ec2f9a757779a02
#
_entry.id   f653d1a22969150e2ec2f9a757779a02
#
_cell.length_a   1.000
_cell.length_b   1.000
_cell.length_c   1.000
_cell.angle_alpha   90.00
_cell.angle_beta   90.00
_cell.angle_gamma   90.00
#
_symmetry.space_group_name_H-M   'P 1'
#
loop_
_entity.id
_entity.type
_entity.pdbx_description
1 polymer ?
#
loop_
_entity_poly.entity_id
_entity_poly.type
_entity_poly.pdbx_seq_one_letter_code
_entity_poly.pdbx_strand_id
1 'polypeptide(L)'
;FDTFGTKERLRGAPIDGEALVGLRSTLGPLVEVVSQEEEEATVRFAVWTALRPESANLTQFQLLEAKNVDEGVAVTSTWFGPSQNVVMADASGRIGWTISGFIPKRLGFDGSTPVPWSSDCRWDWGAQAPRPSVVDPESGVLFTANNRVAGWEYAPAIGENWDPGYRASRIRDLLAQKQEHDEQSLLDIALDTRVE
;
A
#
# COMPACT_ATOMS: atom_id res chain seq x y z
N PHE A 1 2.88 -5.61 -1.78
CA PHE A 1 4.09 -6.44 -1.62
C PHE A 1 4.66 -6.79 -2.97
N ASP A 2 5.97 -7.05 -3.01
CA ASP A 2 6.65 -7.45 -4.23
C ASP A 2 7.12 -8.90 -4.11
N THR A 3 7.26 -9.57 -5.24
CA THR A 3 7.82 -10.92 -5.30
C THR A 3 9.18 -10.91 -5.96
N PHE A 4 10.09 -11.68 -5.42
CA PHE A 4 11.44 -11.85 -5.94
C PHE A 4 11.68 -13.31 -6.26
N GLY A 5 12.30 -13.56 -7.41
CA GLY A 5 12.82 -14.85 -7.77
C GLY A 5 14.28 -15.00 -7.36
N THR A 6 14.65 -16.15 -6.87
CA THR A 6 16.05 -16.51 -6.61
C THR A 6 16.28 -17.96 -6.93
N LYS A 7 17.51 -18.29 -7.35
CA LYS A 7 17.96 -19.67 -7.44
C LYS A 7 18.57 -20.06 -6.10
N GLU A 8 17.92 -20.99 -5.43
CA GLU A 8 18.40 -21.55 -4.17
C GLU A 8 18.87 -22.98 -4.38
N ARG A 9 20.03 -23.31 -3.82
CA ARG A 9 20.50 -24.68 -3.77
C ARG A 9 19.84 -25.38 -2.59
N LEU A 10 18.84 -26.19 -2.88
CA LEU A 10 18.13 -26.97 -1.87
C LEU A 10 18.97 -28.19 -1.49
N ARG A 11 19.33 -28.28 -0.21
CA ARG A 11 19.93 -29.50 0.35
C ARG A 11 18.82 -30.33 0.99
N GLY A 12 18.38 -31.38 0.35
CA GLY A 12 17.37 -32.26 0.93
C GLY A 12 16.36 -32.79 -0.09
N ALA A 13 15.25 -33.31 0.42
CA ALA A 13 14.17 -33.85 -0.41
C ALA A 13 13.49 -32.77 -1.26
N PRO A 14 12.87 -33.15 -2.39
CA PRO A 14 12.06 -32.22 -3.20
C PRO A 14 11.04 -31.52 -2.37
N ILE A 15 10.82 -30.21 -2.66
CA ILE A 15 9.77 -29.43 -2.04
C ILE A 15 8.47 -29.77 -2.76
N ASP A 16 7.52 -30.39 -2.08
CA ASP A 16 6.15 -30.52 -2.56
C ASP A 16 5.28 -29.33 -2.16
N GLY A 17 4.07 -29.27 -2.70
CA GLY A 17 3.16 -28.14 -2.46
C GLY A 17 2.76 -27.96 -0.99
N GLU A 18 2.76 -29.04 -0.18
CA GLU A 18 2.46 -28.97 1.26
C GLU A 18 3.67 -28.47 2.05
N ALA A 19 4.89 -28.79 1.62
CA ALA A 19 6.13 -28.34 2.25
C ALA A 19 6.39 -26.82 2.08
N LEU A 20 5.71 -26.15 1.16
CA LEU A 20 5.80 -24.70 0.99
C LEU A 20 5.25 -23.94 2.21
N VAL A 21 4.30 -24.53 2.94
CA VAL A 21 3.68 -23.90 4.11
C VAL A 21 4.69 -23.80 5.24
N GLY A 22 5.17 -22.59 5.49
CA GLY A 22 6.11 -22.31 6.59
C GLY A 22 7.57 -22.16 6.19
N LEU A 23 7.94 -22.42 4.93
CA LEU A 23 9.28 -22.06 4.44
C LEU A 23 9.45 -20.55 4.38
N ARG A 24 10.54 -20.10 4.98
CA ARG A 24 10.90 -18.68 5.03
C ARG A 24 12.35 -18.48 4.64
N SER A 25 12.60 -17.41 3.91
CA SER A 25 13.93 -16.85 3.73
C SER A 25 14.12 -15.61 4.63
N THR A 26 15.33 -15.08 4.65
CA THR A 26 15.60 -13.75 5.23
C THR A 26 14.85 -12.63 4.52
N LEU A 27 14.33 -12.89 3.32
CA LEU A 27 13.59 -11.94 2.49
C LEU A 27 12.09 -11.94 2.82
N GLY A 28 11.54 -13.09 3.16
CA GLY A 28 10.11 -13.26 3.43
C GLY A 28 9.65 -14.70 3.20
N PRO A 29 8.33 -14.95 3.22
CA PRO A 29 7.78 -16.27 2.96
C PRO A 29 7.98 -16.70 1.50
N LEU A 30 8.20 -17.99 1.32
CA LEU A 30 8.17 -18.61 0.01
C LEU A 30 6.72 -18.65 -0.49
N VAL A 31 6.48 -18.21 -1.71
CA VAL A 31 5.13 -18.16 -2.31
C VAL A 31 4.98 -19.13 -3.49
N GLU A 32 6.07 -19.51 -4.16
CA GLU A 32 6.02 -20.39 -5.31
C GLU A 32 7.37 -21.07 -5.56
N VAL A 33 7.34 -22.32 -6.00
CA VAL A 33 8.46 -22.98 -6.67
C VAL A 33 8.20 -22.93 -8.17
N VAL A 34 9.02 -22.15 -8.87
CA VAL A 34 8.86 -21.92 -10.33
C VAL A 34 9.39 -23.11 -11.12
N SER A 35 10.55 -23.64 -10.72
CA SER A 35 11.16 -24.83 -11.29
C SER A 35 12.02 -25.52 -10.25
N GLN A 36 12.16 -26.82 -10.38
CA GLN A 36 13.03 -27.62 -9.53
C GLN A 36 13.78 -28.64 -10.38
N GLU A 37 15.08 -28.69 -10.21
CA GLU A 37 15.99 -29.71 -10.73
C GLU A 37 16.59 -30.44 -9.53
N GLU A 38 17.38 -31.51 -9.76
CA GLU A 38 17.84 -32.44 -8.69
C GLU A 38 18.44 -31.74 -7.46
N GLU A 39 19.22 -30.66 -7.65
CA GLU A 39 19.89 -29.95 -6.56
C GLU A 39 19.57 -28.44 -6.50
N GLU A 40 18.83 -27.91 -7.47
CA GLU A 40 18.53 -26.47 -7.57
C GLU A 40 17.03 -26.26 -7.77
N ALA A 41 16.50 -25.21 -7.14
CA ALA A 41 15.17 -24.74 -7.42
C ALA A 41 15.15 -23.23 -7.65
N THR A 42 14.32 -22.78 -8.59
CA THR A 42 13.95 -21.39 -8.72
C THR A 42 12.68 -21.15 -7.92
N VAL A 43 12.76 -20.26 -6.97
CA VAL A 43 11.65 -19.98 -6.03
C VAL A 43 11.31 -18.50 -6.02
N ARG A 44 10.06 -18.17 -5.67
CA ARG A 44 9.61 -16.81 -5.44
C ARG A 44 9.34 -16.57 -3.97
N PHE A 45 9.80 -15.43 -3.48
CA PHE A 45 9.52 -14.93 -2.13
C PHE A 45 8.68 -13.68 -2.20
N ALA A 46 7.78 -13.51 -1.25
CA ALA A 46 7.07 -12.25 -1.05
C ALA A 46 7.85 -11.36 -0.08
N VAL A 47 8.08 -10.12 -0.46
CA VAL A 47 8.58 -9.06 0.44
C VAL A 47 7.43 -8.11 0.71
N TRP A 48 7.08 -7.95 1.98
CA TRP A 48 5.93 -7.16 2.39
C TRP A 48 6.26 -6.37 3.65
N THR A 49 5.88 -5.10 3.68
CA THR A 49 6.14 -4.21 4.84
C THR A 49 5.58 -4.76 6.15
N ALA A 50 4.40 -5.39 6.11
CA ALA A 50 3.79 -5.98 7.31
C ALA A 50 4.58 -7.13 7.95
N LEU A 51 5.54 -7.72 7.23
CA LEU A 51 6.40 -8.79 7.76
C LEU A 51 7.60 -8.26 8.55
N ARG A 52 7.79 -6.95 8.57
CA ARG A 52 8.87 -6.31 9.32
C ARG A 52 8.44 -6.06 10.76
N PRO A 53 9.32 -6.31 11.75
CA PRO A 53 9.02 -5.99 13.15
C PRO A 53 8.62 -4.54 13.37
N GLU A 54 9.19 -3.60 12.62
CA GLU A 54 8.92 -2.18 12.68
C GLU A 54 7.47 -1.83 12.30
N SER A 55 6.77 -2.71 11.57
CA SER A 55 5.35 -2.52 11.21
C SER A 55 4.42 -2.62 12.41
N ALA A 56 4.85 -3.27 13.49
CA ALA A 56 4.10 -3.37 14.74
C ALA A 56 4.28 -2.12 15.63
N ASN A 57 4.48 -0.95 15.05
CA ASN A 57 4.57 0.29 15.80
C ASN A 57 3.19 0.90 16.09
N LEU A 58 3.12 1.68 17.16
CA LEU A 58 1.89 2.34 17.62
C LEU A 58 1.86 3.84 17.34
N THR A 59 2.71 4.33 16.45
CA THR A 59 2.81 5.78 16.15
C THR A 59 1.50 6.37 15.62
N GLN A 60 0.64 5.57 14.99
CA GLN A 60 -0.68 6.06 14.57
C GLN A 60 -1.57 6.55 15.73
N PHE A 61 -1.33 6.11 16.98
CA PHE A 61 -2.05 6.65 18.14
C PHE A 61 -1.73 8.13 18.40
N GLN A 62 -0.63 8.66 17.88
CA GLN A 62 -0.33 10.08 17.94
C GLN A 62 -1.34 10.94 17.15
N LEU A 63 -2.14 10.33 16.26
CA LEU A 63 -3.27 11.01 15.61
C LEU A 63 -4.31 11.52 16.62
N LEU A 64 -4.41 10.89 17.80
CA LEU A 64 -5.31 11.37 18.88
C LEU A 64 -4.88 12.73 19.44
N GLU A 65 -3.63 13.12 19.25
CA GLU A 65 -3.06 14.38 19.72
C GLU A 65 -2.99 15.44 18.59
N ALA A 66 -3.13 15.01 17.33
CA ALA A 66 -3.11 15.91 16.19
C ALA A 66 -4.28 16.88 16.22
N LYS A 67 -4.02 18.17 16.04
CA LYS A 67 -4.98 19.26 16.18
C LYS A 67 -5.47 19.80 14.84
N ASN A 68 -4.80 19.47 13.77
CA ASN A 68 -5.08 19.94 12.42
C ASN A 68 -4.60 18.95 11.37
N VAL A 69 -5.01 19.18 10.13
CA VAL A 69 -4.68 18.33 8.98
C VAL A 69 -3.17 18.19 8.77
N ASP A 70 -2.39 19.27 8.94
CA ASP A 70 -0.94 19.23 8.71
C ASP A 70 -0.24 18.33 9.74
N GLU A 71 -0.63 18.40 11.01
CA GLU A 71 -0.14 17.49 12.06
C GLU A 71 -0.55 16.04 11.78
N GLY A 72 -1.79 15.82 11.33
CA GLY A 72 -2.27 14.50 10.94
C GLY A 72 -1.46 13.89 9.79
N VAL A 73 -1.17 14.66 8.75
CA VAL A 73 -0.31 14.25 7.63
C VAL A 73 1.11 13.92 8.12
N ALA A 74 1.67 14.74 9.01
CA ALA A 74 2.99 14.49 9.57
C ALA A 74 3.03 13.18 10.37
N VAL A 75 2.07 12.93 11.23
CA VAL A 75 1.98 11.67 12.02
C VAL A 75 1.85 10.45 11.11
N THR A 76 0.97 10.49 10.11
CA THR A 76 0.77 9.35 9.20
C THR A 76 2.03 8.99 8.42
N SER A 77 2.93 9.93 8.20
CA SER A 77 4.20 9.70 7.51
C SER A 77 5.21 8.90 8.33
N THR A 78 5.05 8.83 9.64
CA THR A 78 5.97 8.14 10.58
C THR A 78 5.55 6.69 10.86
N TRP A 79 4.34 6.29 10.50
CA TRP A 79 3.92 4.91 10.67
C TRP A 79 4.60 3.98 9.67
N PHE A 80 5.11 2.85 10.14
CA PHE A 80 5.86 1.87 9.34
C PHE A 80 5.02 0.62 9.00
N GLY A 81 3.72 0.72 8.91
CA GLY A 81 2.87 -0.41 8.53
C GLY A 81 2.67 -0.53 7.01
N PRO A 82 1.79 -1.42 6.57
CA PRO A 82 1.31 -1.47 5.20
C PRO A 82 0.69 -0.14 4.78
N SER A 83 0.90 0.25 3.53
CA SER A 83 0.39 1.52 3.00
C SER A 83 -1.14 1.53 2.96
N GLN A 84 -1.73 2.62 3.47
CA GLN A 84 -3.18 2.84 3.51
C GLN A 84 -3.50 4.26 3.07
N ASN A 85 -4.65 4.44 2.41
CA ASN A 85 -5.22 5.76 2.20
C ASN A 85 -5.71 6.34 3.54
N VAL A 86 -5.35 7.57 3.81
CA VAL A 86 -5.84 8.32 4.99
C VAL A 86 -6.47 9.60 4.51
N VAL A 87 -7.75 9.77 4.79
CA VAL A 87 -8.51 11.01 4.58
C VAL A 87 -8.80 11.59 5.96
N MET A 88 -8.62 12.89 6.11
CA MET A 88 -8.78 13.57 7.38
C MET A 88 -9.41 14.95 7.20
N ALA A 89 -10.04 15.44 8.26
CA ALA A 89 -10.57 16.78 8.34
C ALA A 89 -10.30 17.35 9.75
N ASP A 90 -10.27 18.66 9.89
CA ASP A 90 -10.13 19.31 11.18
C ASP A 90 -11.28 20.31 11.47
N ALA A 91 -11.33 20.79 12.71
CA ALA A 91 -12.40 21.68 13.17
C ALA A 91 -12.38 23.07 12.49
N SER A 92 -11.33 23.43 11.78
CA SER A 92 -11.27 24.65 10.99
C SER A 92 -11.88 24.50 9.58
N GLY A 93 -12.30 23.28 9.22
CA GLY A 93 -12.87 22.96 7.93
C GLY A 93 -11.85 22.57 6.86
N ARG A 94 -10.58 22.40 7.23
CA ARG A 94 -9.54 21.91 6.32
C ARG A 94 -9.69 20.42 6.12
N ILE A 95 -9.36 19.94 4.91
CA ILE A 95 -9.38 18.53 4.55
C ILE A 95 -8.04 18.10 3.97
N GLY A 96 -7.64 16.84 4.21
CA GLY A 96 -6.39 16.32 3.71
C GLY A 96 -6.46 14.84 3.34
N TRP A 97 -5.62 14.45 2.42
CA TRP A 97 -5.39 13.07 2.05
C TRP A 97 -3.89 12.80 1.92
N THR A 98 -3.48 11.63 2.38
CA THR A 98 -2.14 11.10 2.16
C THR A 98 -2.16 9.58 2.20
N ILE A 99 -1.02 8.96 1.94
CA ILE A 99 -0.81 7.52 2.14
C ILE A 99 0.01 7.32 3.41
N SER A 100 -0.50 6.59 4.38
CA SER A 100 0.27 6.15 5.54
C SER A 100 1.12 4.92 5.21
N GLY A 101 1.96 4.51 6.15
CA GLY A 101 2.78 3.31 6.01
C GLY A 101 4.10 3.55 5.29
N PHE A 102 4.92 2.52 5.28
CA PHE A 102 6.22 2.57 4.62
C PHE A 102 6.06 2.35 3.11
N ILE A 103 6.44 3.33 2.31
CA ILE A 103 6.47 3.23 0.85
C ILE A 103 7.91 2.87 0.45
N PRO A 104 8.18 1.62 0.02
CA PRO A 104 9.54 1.18 -0.25
C PRO A 104 10.15 1.92 -1.44
N LYS A 105 11.40 2.33 -1.30
CA LYS A 105 12.18 2.75 -2.45
C LYS A 105 12.74 1.51 -3.13
N ARG A 106 12.27 1.24 -4.34
CA ARG A 106 12.77 0.13 -5.16
C ARG A 106 14.06 0.53 -5.87
N LEU A 107 15.02 -0.36 -5.90
CA LEU A 107 16.27 -0.20 -6.63
C LEU A 107 16.28 -1.21 -7.79
N GLY A 108 16.52 -0.73 -9.01
CA GLY A 108 16.66 -1.56 -10.20
C GLY A 108 15.40 -2.20 -10.76
N PHE A 109 14.22 -1.90 -10.20
CA PHE A 109 12.92 -2.43 -10.67
C PHE A 109 11.77 -1.52 -10.22
N ASP A 110 10.59 -1.70 -10.83
CA ASP A 110 9.38 -0.90 -10.57
C ASP A 110 8.31 -1.62 -9.72
N GLY A 111 8.44 -2.92 -9.51
CA GLY A 111 7.48 -3.74 -8.75
C GLY A 111 6.36 -4.35 -9.61
N SER A 112 6.33 -4.12 -10.92
CA SER A 112 5.30 -4.64 -11.83
C SER A 112 5.41 -6.15 -12.04
N THR A 113 6.63 -6.68 -11.99
CA THR A 113 6.91 -8.11 -12.20
C THR A 113 7.90 -8.64 -11.17
N PRO A 114 7.89 -9.95 -10.89
CA PRO A 114 8.93 -10.60 -10.09
C PRO A 114 10.31 -10.43 -10.72
N VAL A 115 11.30 -10.08 -9.91
CA VAL A 115 12.69 -9.88 -10.36
C VAL A 115 13.64 -10.75 -9.54
N PRO A 116 14.82 -11.12 -10.08
CA PRO A 116 15.86 -11.76 -9.29
C PRO A 116 16.32 -10.84 -8.14
N TRP A 117 16.38 -11.38 -6.93
CA TRP A 117 16.96 -10.62 -5.81
C TRP A 117 18.45 -10.47 -5.99
N SER A 118 18.95 -9.24 -5.88
CA SER A 118 20.37 -8.93 -6.00
C SER A 118 20.72 -7.63 -5.26
N SER A 119 21.99 -7.25 -5.22
CA SER A 119 22.41 -5.95 -4.70
C SER A 119 21.80 -4.78 -5.45
N ASP A 120 21.53 -4.97 -6.74
CA ASP A 120 21.05 -3.93 -7.65
C ASP A 120 19.52 -3.94 -7.82
N CYS A 121 18.86 -5.04 -7.41
CA CYS A 121 17.44 -5.28 -7.57
C CYS A 121 16.83 -5.67 -6.22
N ARG A 122 16.43 -4.68 -5.42
CA ARG A 122 15.95 -4.87 -4.04
C ARG A 122 15.20 -3.66 -3.52
N TRP A 123 14.57 -3.81 -2.36
CA TRP A 123 14.10 -2.66 -1.58
C TRP A 123 15.24 -2.00 -0.80
N ASP A 124 15.27 -0.66 -0.83
CA ASP A 124 16.09 0.13 0.08
C ASP A 124 15.30 0.42 1.36
N TRP A 125 15.59 -0.35 2.41
CA TRP A 125 14.93 -0.17 3.70
C TRP A 125 15.37 1.10 4.46
N GLY A 126 16.46 1.72 4.04
CA GLY A 126 16.97 2.97 4.62
C GLY A 126 16.32 4.22 4.04
N ALA A 127 15.52 4.09 2.98
CA ALA A 127 14.88 5.22 2.32
C ALA A 127 13.46 4.89 1.90
N GLN A 128 12.59 5.88 1.92
CA GLN A 128 11.24 5.79 1.37
C GLN A 128 11.16 6.48 0.00
N ALA A 129 10.27 5.99 -0.83
CA ALA A 129 9.86 6.71 -2.03
C ALA A 129 9.05 7.97 -1.66
N PRO A 130 8.96 8.95 -2.58
CA PRO A 130 8.12 10.13 -2.39
C PRO A 130 6.68 9.74 -2.04
N ARG A 131 6.09 10.47 -1.11
CA ARG A 131 4.73 10.26 -0.62
C ARG A 131 3.81 11.31 -1.21
N PRO A 132 2.72 10.94 -1.91
CA PRO A 132 1.73 11.90 -2.34
C PRO A 132 0.89 12.39 -1.15
N SER A 133 0.52 13.66 -1.18
CA SER A 133 -0.45 14.24 -0.26
C SER A 133 -1.21 15.36 -0.97
N VAL A 134 -2.45 15.56 -0.55
CA VAL A 134 -3.31 16.66 -1.01
C VAL A 134 -3.93 17.30 0.22
N VAL A 135 -3.83 18.61 0.34
CA VAL A 135 -4.47 19.39 1.41
C VAL A 135 -5.26 20.48 0.75
N ASP A 136 -6.50 20.67 1.19
CA ASP A 136 -7.44 21.69 0.73
C ASP A 136 -7.54 21.77 -0.81
N PRO A 137 -7.94 20.68 -1.50
CA PRO A 137 -8.07 20.70 -2.95
C PRO A 137 -9.14 21.71 -3.40
N GLU A 138 -8.94 22.34 -4.55
CA GLU A 138 -9.88 23.30 -5.12
C GLU A 138 -11.31 22.74 -5.29
N SER A 139 -11.43 21.42 -5.48
CA SER A 139 -12.73 20.75 -5.55
C SER A 139 -13.51 20.75 -4.24
N GLY A 140 -12.87 21.03 -3.10
CA GLY A 140 -13.47 20.97 -1.78
C GLY A 140 -13.84 19.56 -1.30
N VAL A 141 -13.50 18.50 -2.04
CA VAL A 141 -13.83 17.11 -1.71
C VAL A 141 -12.64 16.18 -1.87
N LEU A 142 -12.58 15.15 -1.02
CA LEU A 142 -11.63 14.06 -1.08
C LEU A 142 -12.38 12.74 -0.94
N PHE A 143 -12.09 11.80 -1.80
CA PHE A 143 -12.65 10.45 -1.75
C PHE A 143 -11.67 9.42 -2.31
N THR A 144 -11.80 8.19 -1.85
CA THR A 144 -11.02 7.04 -2.35
C THR A 144 -11.82 5.75 -2.17
N ALA A 145 -11.68 4.83 -3.11
CA ALA A 145 -12.33 3.52 -3.09
C ALA A 145 -11.43 2.47 -3.75
N ASN A 146 -10.17 2.36 -3.32
CA ASN A 146 -9.12 1.51 -3.87
C ASN A 146 -8.78 1.79 -5.36
N ASN A 147 -9.32 2.86 -5.93
CA ASN A 147 -8.94 3.35 -7.24
C ASN A 147 -7.56 4.01 -7.19
N ARG A 148 -6.96 4.24 -8.34
CA ARG A 148 -5.73 5.02 -8.43
C ARG A 148 -5.98 6.46 -7.92
N VAL A 149 -5.29 6.81 -6.85
CA VAL A 149 -5.46 8.08 -6.12
C VAL A 149 -4.32 9.07 -6.33
N ALA A 150 -3.25 8.65 -7.01
CA ALA A 150 -2.06 9.46 -7.27
C ALA A 150 -1.70 9.44 -8.76
N GLY A 151 -0.95 10.45 -9.19
CA GLY A 151 -0.45 10.54 -10.54
C GLY A 151 0.49 9.38 -10.93
N TRP A 152 0.77 9.25 -12.22
CA TRP A 152 1.63 8.20 -12.74
C TRP A 152 3.07 8.27 -12.21
N GLU A 153 3.51 9.45 -11.78
CA GLU A 153 4.82 9.68 -11.16
C GLU A 153 5.02 8.91 -9.84
N TYR A 154 3.92 8.56 -9.16
CA TYR A 154 3.93 7.78 -7.91
C TYR A 154 3.67 6.28 -8.14
N ALA A 155 3.14 5.89 -9.31
CA ALA A 155 2.74 4.51 -9.57
C ALA A 155 3.88 3.50 -9.33
N PRO A 156 5.14 3.74 -9.77
CA PRO A 156 6.23 2.81 -9.52
C PRO A 156 6.53 2.57 -8.03
N ALA A 157 6.19 3.52 -7.18
CA ALA A 157 6.42 3.40 -5.73
C ALA A 157 5.23 2.74 -5.00
N ILE A 158 4.00 3.10 -5.39
CA ILE A 158 2.78 2.67 -4.70
C ILE A 158 2.29 1.32 -5.21
N GLY A 159 2.37 1.09 -6.52
CA GLY A 159 1.92 -0.13 -7.20
C GLY A 159 1.01 0.15 -8.40
N GLU A 160 0.68 -0.90 -9.13
CA GLU A 160 -0.08 -0.82 -10.38
C GLU A 160 -1.46 -1.48 -10.30
N ASN A 161 -1.72 -2.28 -9.25
CA ASN A 161 -2.97 -2.98 -9.06
C ASN A 161 -3.98 -2.08 -8.33
N TRP A 162 -4.87 -1.47 -9.11
CA TRP A 162 -5.92 -0.58 -8.63
C TRP A 162 -7.28 -1.18 -8.96
N ASP A 163 -8.25 -0.96 -8.09
CA ASP A 163 -9.64 -1.27 -8.43
C ASP A 163 -10.10 -0.39 -9.59
N PRO A 164 -10.96 -0.91 -10.47
CA PRO A 164 -11.69 -0.09 -11.43
C PRO A 164 -12.42 1.06 -10.73
N GLY A 165 -12.47 2.23 -11.36
CA GLY A 165 -12.97 3.45 -10.75
C GLY A 165 -14.48 3.53 -10.50
N TYR A 166 -15.26 2.43 -10.65
CA TYR A 166 -16.72 2.44 -10.53
C TYR A 166 -17.19 2.96 -9.16
N ARG A 167 -16.67 2.42 -8.06
CA ARG A 167 -17.04 2.85 -6.70
C ARG A 167 -16.63 4.31 -6.47
N ALA A 168 -15.43 4.69 -6.87
CA ALA A 168 -14.94 6.07 -6.73
C ALA A 168 -15.78 7.05 -7.56
N SER A 169 -16.15 6.68 -8.78
CA SER A 169 -17.04 7.51 -9.63
C SER A 169 -18.41 7.67 -9.00
N ARG A 170 -18.97 6.59 -8.44
CA ARG A 170 -20.26 6.66 -7.73
C ARG A 170 -20.21 7.58 -6.52
N ILE A 171 -19.17 7.49 -5.70
CA ILE A 171 -18.98 8.38 -4.54
C ILE A 171 -18.87 9.84 -5.01
N ARG A 172 -18.07 10.11 -6.04
CA ARG A 172 -17.93 11.45 -6.63
C ARG A 172 -19.29 12.00 -7.06
N ASP A 173 -20.07 11.22 -7.78
CA ASP A 173 -21.35 11.66 -8.35
C ASP A 173 -22.40 11.90 -7.26
N LEU A 174 -22.35 11.14 -6.17
CA LEU A 174 -23.21 11.37 -5.01
C LEU A 174 -22.78 12.61 -4.22
N LEU A 175 -21.48 12.83 -4.03
CA LEU A 175 -20.95 14.05 -3.40
C LEU A 175 -21.32 15.30 -4.21
N ALA A 176 -21.33 15.22 -5.55
CA ALA A 176 -21.69 16.33 -6.42
C ALA A 176 -23.18 16.72 -6.39
N GLN A 177 -24.06 15.91 -5.78
CA GLN A 177 -25.50 16.21 -5.70
C GLN A 177 -25.86 17.29 -4.68
N LYS A 178 -24.96 17.60 -3.74
CA LYS A 178 -25.14 18.62 -2.73
C LYS A 178 -23.87 19.48 -2.63
N GLN A 179 -24.03 20.74 -2.31
CA GLN A 179 -22.91 21.65 -2.05
C GLN A 179 -22.35 21.49 -0.63
N GLU A 180 -23.21 21.13 0.31
CA GLU A 180 -22.85 20.90 1.72
C GLU A 180 -23.37 19.55 2.14
N HIS A 181 -22.55 18.82 2.88
CA HIS A 181 -22.86 17.50 3.43
C HIS A 181 -22.83 17.55 4.95
N ASP A 182 -23.77 16.87 5.56
CA ASP A 182 -23.82 16.54 6.96
C ASP A 182 -23.52 15.06 7.19
N GLU A 183 -23.45 14.65 8.45
CA GLU A 183 -23.15 13.26 8.83
C GLU A 183 -24.14 12.27 8.21
N GLN A 184 -25.43 12.62 8.14
CA GLN A 184 -26.45 11.75 7.57
C GLN A 184 -26.27 11.57 6.07
N SER A 185 -26.00 12.65 5.33
CA SER A 185 -25.79 12.55 3.88
C SER A 185 -24.52 11.78 3.51
N LEU A 186 -23.47 11.87 4.32
CA LEU A 186 -22.26 11.07 4.14
C LEU A 186 -22.49 9.60 4.49
N LEU A 187 -23.30 9.31 5.50
CA LEU A 187 -23.73 7.96 5.84
C LEU A 187 -24.56 7.35 4.70
N ASP A 188 -25.49 8.11 4.12
CA ASP A 188 -26.30 7.66 2.99
C ASP A 188 -25.42 7.30 1.77
N ILE A 189 -24.34 8.08 1.51
CA ILE A 189 -23.35 7.76 0.49
C ILE A 189 -22.60 6.47 0.83
N ALA A 190 -22.18 6.30 2.07
CA ALA A 190 -21.47 5.10 2.51
C ALA A 190 -22.34 3.82 2.43
N LEU A 191 -23.65 3.95 2.57
CA LEU A 191 -24.63 2.86 2.49
C LEU A 191 -25.18 2.64 1.06
N ASP A 192 -24.78 3.46 0.08
CA ASP A 192 -25.21 3.26 -1.31
C ASP A 192 -24.60 1.97 -1.88
N THR A 193 -25.44 1.07 -2.33
CA THR A 193 -25.05 -0.25 -2.85
C THR A 193 -25.23 -0.38 -4.36
N ARG A 194 -25.57 0.70 -5.07
CA ARG A 194 -25.76 0.64 -6.52
C ARG A 194 -24.42 0.40 -7.23
N VAL A 195 -24.47 -0.54 -8.16
CA VAL A 195 -23.43 -0.81 -9.14
C VAL A 195 -23.99 -0.44 -10.51
N GLU A 196 -23.40 0.56 -11.15
CA GLU A 196 -23.73 0.98 -12.54
C GLU A 196 -22.66 0.51 -13.50
#